data_8c3e294671f777a83feac3de6c445492
#
_entry.id   8c3e294671f777a83feac3de6c445492
#
_cell.length_a   1.000
_cell.length_b   1.000
_cell.length_c   1.000
_cell.angle_alpha   90.00
_cell.angle_beta   90.00
_cell.angle_gamma   90.00
#
_symmetry.space_group_name_H-M   'P 1'
#
loop_
_entity.id
_entity.type
_entity.pdbx_description
1 polymer ?
#
loop_
_entity_poly.entity_id
_entity_poly.type
_entity_poly.pdbx_seq_one_letter_code
_entity_poly.pdbx_strand_id
1 'polypeptide(L)'
;MSYIDIVLLIFLLWAAIRGFIKGFIKEAAALLALILGIYAAAKFSGYAGQWLAKYIHTNPQTLSVISFILTFTAVVIVIYLLGAFFDWLAKAVALGPVNRILGVLFGVLKTAFILSVIILVINTIQPYFRILSEQEIARSKMYKPLSVFAPAVLPVLTKGYFILKPDSTNVPENKPAP
;
A
#
# COMPACT_ATOMS: atom_id res chain seq x y z
N MET A 1 21.72 -14.20 6.37
CA MET A 1 20.77 -13.45 5.54
C MET A 1 19.66 -14.40 5.17
N SER A 2 18.43 -14.02 5.42
CA SER A 2 17.25 -14.79 4.99
C SER A 2 17.01 -14.60 3.49
N TYR A 3 16.37 -15.58 2.83
CA TYR A 3 15.92 -15.41 1.44
C TYR A 3 15.02 -14.19 1.29
N ILE A 4 14.26 -13.84 2.32
CA ILE A 4 13.43 -12.63 2.37
C ILE A 4 14.29 -11.37 2.21
N ASP A 5 15.43 -11.28 2.90
CA ASP A 5 16.33 -10.13 2.80
C ASP A 5 16.88 -9.95 1.37
N ILE A 6 17.21 -11.06 0.71
CA ILE A 6 17.74 -11.03 -0.67
C ILE A 6 16.67 -10.51 -1.63
N VAL A 7 15.44 -11.01 -1.52
CA VAL A 7 14.32 -10.57 -2.36
C VAL A 7 14.03 -9.09 -2.13
N LEU A 8 13.93 -8.67 -0.88
CA LEU A 8 13.68 -7.26 -0.53
C LEU A 8 14.79 -6.36 -1.05
N LEU A 9 16.06 -6.78 -0.93
CA LEU A 9 17.21 -6.03 -1.42
C LEU A 9 17.18 -5.87 -2.95
N ILE A 10 16.85 -6.93 -3.69
CA ILE A 10 16.73 -6.89 -5.15
C ILE A 10 15.68 -5.84 -5.57
N PHE A 11 14.50 -5.84 -4.94
CA PHE A 11 13.46 -4.85 -5.24
C PHE A 11 13.89 -3.42 -4.91
N LEU A 12 14.60 -3.21 -3.79
CA LEU A 12 15.09 -1.90 -3.40
C LEU A 12 16.21 -1.40 -4.33
N LEU A 13 17.14 -2.26 -4.74
CA LEU A 13 18.17 -1.91 -5.72
C LEU A 13 17.58 -1.57 -7.08
N TRP A 14 16.62 -2.38 -7.56
CA TRP A 14 15.92 -2.08 -8.79
C TRP A 14 15.15 -0.75 -8.72
N ALA A 15 14.54 -0.44 -7.58
CA ALA A 15 13.88 0.83 -7.33
C ALA A 15 14.86 2.01 -7.34
N ALA A 16 16.07 1.84 -6.78
CA ALA A 16 17.13 2.84 -6.81
C ALA A 16 17.54 3.18 -8.24
N ILE A 17 17.79 2.16 -9.07
CA ILE A 17 18.14 2.33 -10.48
C ILE A 17 17.00 3.03 -11.24
N ARG A 18 15.75 2.58 -11.06
CA ARG A 18 14.60 3.20 -11.70
C ARG A 18 14.36 4.64 -11.23
N GLY A 19 14.56 4.90 -9.94
CA GLY A 19 14.46 6.24 -9.37
C GLY A 19 15.48 7.21 -9.98
N PHE A 20 16.71 6.74 -10.19
CA PHE A 20 17.76 7.51 -10.87
C PHE A 20 17.38 7.87 -12.32
N ILE A 21 16.76 6.92 -13.04
CA ILE A 21 16.35 7.13 -14.44
C ILE A 21 15.14 8.05 -14.53
N LYS A 22 14.13 7.84 -13.68
CA LYS A 22 12.85 8.60 -13.71
C LYS A 22 12.98 10.00 -13.13
N GLY A 23 13.84 10.17 -12.15
CA GLY A 23 14.04 11.42 -11.42
C GLY A 23 13.03 11.64 -10.28
N PHE A 24 13.35 12.63 -9.44
CA PHE A 24 12.65 12.96 -8.21
C PHE A 24 11.16 13.27 -8.41
N ILE A 25 10.84 14.13 -9.38
CA ILE A 25 9.46 14.62 -9.54
C ILE A 25 8.49 13.47 -9.82
N LYS A 26 8.88 12.54 -10.70
CA LYS A 26 8.04 11.38 -11.01
C LYS A 26 7.92 10.41 -9.83
N GLU A 27 9.00 10.17 -9.12
CA GLU A 27 8.99 9.25 -7.98
C GLU A 27 8.24 9.85 -6.78
N ALA A 28 8.39 11.16 -6.53
CA ALA A 28 7.63 11.88 -5.50
C ALA A 28 6.14 11.90 -5.81
N ALA A 29 5.75 12.21 -7.07
CA ALA A 29 4.35 12.15 -7.48
C ALA A 29 3.76 10.74 -7.32
N ALA A 30 4.51 9.70 -7.67
CA ALA A 30 4.08 8.32 -7.51
C ALA A 30 3.94 7.92 -6.03
N LEU A 31 4.83 8.36 -5.15
CA LEU A 31 4.73 8.14 -3.71
C LEU A 31 3.51 8.85 -3.12
N LEU A 32 3.30 10.12 -3.47
CA LEU A 32 2.12 10.88 -3.05
C LEU A 32 0.83 10.23 -3.56
N ALA A 33 0.81 9.79 -4.83
CA ALA A 33 -0.33 9.08 -5.40
C ALA A 33 -0.68 7.81 -4.62
N LEU A 34 0.34 7.05 -4.22
CA LEU A 34 0.16 5.83 -3.45
C LEU A 34 -0.41 6.12 -2.05
N ILE A 35 0.18 7.06 -1.32
CA ILE A 35 -0.25 7.43 0.03
C ILE A 35 -1.67 8.01 0.01
N LEU A 36 -1.90 9.02 -0.84
CA LEU A 36 -3.20 9.68 -0.96
C LEU A 36 -4.26 8.74 -1.55
N GLY A 37 -3.86 7.87 -2.48
CA GLY A 37 -4.73 6.85 -3.06
C GLY A 37 -5.25 5.87 -2.02
N ILE A 38 -4.37 5.33 -1.18
CA ILE A 38 -4.77 4.43 -0.09
C ILE A 38 -5.64 5.17 0.93
N TYR A 39 -5.25 6.38 1.33
CA TYR A 39 -6.03 7.18 2.29
C TYR A 39 -7.42 7.50 1.76
N ALA A 40 -7.51 7.98 0.52
CA ALA A 40 -8.77 8.30 -0.13
C ALA A 40 -9.64 7.04 -0.33
N ALA A 41 -9.05 5.93 -0.76
CA ALA A 41 -9.76 4.67 -0.89
C ALA A 41 -10.32 4.20 0.45
N ALA A 42 -9.53 4.24 1.53
CA ALA A 42 -10.00 3.86 2.85
C ALA A 42 -11.15 4.74 3.37
N LYS A 43 -11.14 6.04 3.03
CA LYS A 43 -12.15 6.99 3.50
C LYS A 43 -13.40 7.05 2.61
N PHE A 44 -13.23 6.94 1.30
CA PHE A 44 -14.29 7.22 0.32
C PHE A 44 -14.83 5.98 -0.40
N SER A 45 -14.24 4.80 -0.23
CA SER A 45 -14.73 3.56 -0.86
C SER A 45 -16.16 3.22 -0.48
N GLY A 46 -16.62 3.64 0.71
CA GLY A 46 -18.01 3.46 1.13
C GLY A 46 -19.02 4.20 0.24
N TYR A 47 -18.71 5.41 -0.21
CA TYR A 47 -19.55 6.16 -1.16
C TYR A 47 -19.55 5.50 -2.54
N ALA A 48 -18.37 5.08 -3.02
CA ALA A 48 -18.26 4.32 -4.27
C ALA A 48 -19.05 3.00 -4.19
N GLY A 49 -19.02 2.33 -3.03
CA GLY A 49 -19.77 1.11 -2.77
C GLY A 49 -21.28 1.29 -2.84
N GLN A 50 -21.81 2.34 -2.23
CA GLN A 50 -23.24 2.66 -2.29
C GLN A 50 -23.70 2.96 -3.72
N TRP A 51 -22.88 3.65 -4.49
CA TRP A 51 -23.17 3.91 -5.90
C TRP A 51 -23.11 2.63 -6.73
N LEU A 52 -22.09 1.80 -6.49
CA LEU A 52 -21.86 0.55 -7.21
C LEU A 52 -22.91 -0.51 -6.89
N ALA A 53 -23.43 -0.53 -5.65
CA ALA A 53 -24.50 -1.44 -5.21
C ALA A 53 -25.79 -1.30 -6.02
N LYS A 54 -26.01 -0.15 -6.68
CA LYS A 54 -27.17 0.06 -7.56
C LYS A 54 -27.08 -0.74 -8.87
N TYR A 55 -25.85 -1.08 -9.28
CA TYR A 55 -25.58 -1.74 -10.57
C TYR A 55 -25.08 -3.17 -10.40
N ILE A 56 -24.43 -3.47 -9.27
CA ILE A 56 -23.79 -4.77 -9.02
C ILE A 56 -24.39 -5.40 -7.77
N HIS A 57 -25.12 -6.48 -7.97
CA HIS A 57 -25.68 -7.29 -6.88
C HIS A 57 -24.67 -8.40 -6.53
N THR A 58 -23.80 -8.16 -5.58
CA THR A 58 -22.79 -9.10 -5.11
C THR A 58 -22.68 -9.09 -3.58
N ASN A 59 -21.90 -10.02 -3.04
CA ASN A 59 -21.64 -10.09 -1.61
C ASN A 59 -21.02 -8.75 -1.09
N PRO A 60 -21.46 -8.24 0.08
CA PRO A 60 -20.97 -6.99 0.67
C PRO A 60 -19.44 -6.91 0.79
N GLN A 61 -18.77 -8.02 1.07
CA GLN A 61 -17.32 -8.07 1.16
C GLN A 61 -16.65 -7.82 -0.21
N THR A 62 -17.15 -8.48 -1.25
CA THR A 62 -16.65 -8.31 -2.63
C THR A 62 -16.91 -6.89 -3.11
N LEU A 63 -18.10 -6.33 -2.83
CA LEU A 63 -18.46 -4.96 -3.16
C LEU A 63 -17.48 -3.96 -2.50
N SER A 64 -17.13 -4.16 -1.23
CA SER A 64 -16.19 -3.32 -0.50
C SER A 64 -14.81 -3.33 -1.14
N VAL A 65 -14.30 -4.51 -1.52
CA VAL A 65 -13.00 -4.65 -2.19
C VAL A 65 -13.00 -3.95 -3.56
N ILE A 66 -14.03 -4.18 -4.36
CA ILE A 66 -14.16 -3.53 -5.69
C ILE A 66 -14.22 -2.01 -5.54
N SER A 67 -14.99 -1.51 -4.60
CA SER A 67 -15.14 -0.08 -4.34
C SER A 67 -13.83 0.55 -3.87
N PHE A 68 -13.07 -0.16 -3.02
CA PHE A 68 -11.75 0.27 -2.61
C PHE A 68 -10.79 0.36 -3.80
N ILE A 69 -10.71 -0.70 -4.62
CA ILE A 69 -9.83 -0.73 -5.80
C ILE A 69 -10.21 0.37 -6.79
N LEU A 70 -11.50 0.56 -7.03
CA LEU A 70 -11.99 1.59 -7.95
C LEU A 70 -11.60 3.00 -7.48
N THR A 71 -11.87 3.31 -6.20
CA THR A 71 -11.53 4.61 -5.61
C THR A 71 -10.02 4.84 -5.60
N PHE A 72 -9.24 3.83 -5.21
CA PHE A 72 -7.78 3.88 -5.23
C PHE A 72 -7.26 4.18 -6.64
N THR A 73 -7.72 3.42 -7.63
CA THR A 73 -7.28 3.57 -9.03
C THR A 73 -7.64 4.96 -9.58
N ALA A 74 -8.84 5.45 -9.32
CA ALA A 74 -9.27 6.77 -9.74
C ALA A 74 -8.37 7.87 -9.17
N VAL A 75 -8.08 7.84 -7.87
CA VAL A 75 -7.20 8.82 -7.22
C VAL A 75 -5.77 8.73 -7.74
N VAL A 76 -5.23 7.52 -7.92
CA VAL A 76 -3.89 7.31 -8.47
C VAL A 76 -3.78 7.88 -9.89
N ILE A 77 -4.78 7.66 -10.74
CA ILE A 77 -4.80 8.22 -12.10
C ILE A 77 -4.76 9.73 -12.07
N VAL A 78 -5.62 10.37 -11.25
CA VAL A 78 -5.67 11.84 -11.13
C VAL A 78 -4.32 12.40 -10.71
N ILE A 79 -3.71 11.83 -9.66
CA ILE A 79 -2.42 12.32 -9.15
C ILE A 79 -1.29 12.04 -10.16
N TYR A 80 -1.34 10.92 -10.87
CA TYR A 80 -0.37 10.61 -11.92
C TYR A 80 -0.42 11.61 -13.09
N LEU A 81 -1.63 11.99 -13.51
CA LEU A 81 -1.82 13.02 -14.54
C LEU A 81 -1.29 14.39 -14.10
N LEU A 82 -1.57 14.77 -12.84
CA LEU A 82 -1.02 16.00 -12.25
C LEU A 82 0.52 15.92 -12.17
N GLY A 83 1.08 14.79 -11.74
CA GLY A 83 2.53 14.57 -11.70
C GLY A 83 3.19 14.65 -13.07
N ALA A 84 2.54 14.13 -14.12
CA ALA A 84 3.02 14.23 -15.50
C ALA A 84 3.04 15.68 -15.99
N PHE A 85 2.03 16.47 -15.63
CA PHE A 85 1.97 17.90 -15.93
C PHE A 85 3.11 18.66 -15.26
N PHE A 86 3.38 18.41 -13.99
CA PHE A 86 4.50 19.03 -13.28
C PHE A 86 5.87 18.58 -13.79
N ASP A 87 6.03 17.32 -14.25
CA ASP A 87 7.26 16.85 -14.87
C ASP A 87 7.57 17.57 -16.18
N TRP A 88 6.54 17.85 -16.97
CA TRP A 88 6.68 18.66 -18.18
C TRP A 88 7.17 20.08 -17.85
N LEU A 89 6.59 20.73 -16.85
CA LEU A 89 6.96 22.05 -16.40
C LEU A 89 8.40 22.08 -15.83
N ALA A 90 8.78 21.07 -15.07
CA ALA A 90 10.10 20.99 -14.42
C ALA A 90 11.25 20.65 -15.37
N LYS A 91 10.97 20.06 -16.53
CA LYS A 91 11.98 19.87 -17.58
C LYS A 91 12.47 21.20 -18.17
N ALA A 92 11.69 22.24 -18.05
CA ALA A 92 12.08 23.59 -18.43
C ALA A 92 13.11 24.22 -17.48
N VAL A 93 13.25 23.67 -16.26
CA VAL A 93 14.23 24.11 -15.25
C VAL A 93 15.28 23.02 -15.11
N ALA A 94 16.51 23.26 -15.51
CA ALA A 94 17.62 22.30 -15.60
C ALA A 94 18.08 21.76 -14.24
N LEU A 95 17.27 20.92 -13.59
CA LEU A 95 17.54 20.26 -12.30
C LEU A 95 18.26 18.89 -12.46
N GLY A 96 19.11 18.72 -13.48
CA GLY A 96 19.66 17.45 -13.94
C GLY A 96 20.17 16.47 -12.85
N PRO A 97 21.36 16.69 -12.22
CA PRO A 97 21.96 15.69 -11.30
C PRO A 97 21.19 15.54 -9.99
N VAL A 98 20.73 16.66 -9.41
CA VAL A 98 19.98 16.70 -8.14
C VAL A 98 18.67 15.94 -8.27
N ASN A 99 17.94 16.15 -9.38
CA ASN A 99 16.70 15.42 -9.65
C ASN A 99 16.90 13.90 -9.71
N ARG A 100 18.04 13.42 -10.21
CA ARG A 100 18.35 12.00 -10.28
C ARG A 100 18.69 11.41 -8.92
N ILE A 101 19.51 12.11 -8.11
CA ILE A 101 19.89 11.64 -6.77
C ILE A 101 18.67 11.57 -5.86
N LEU A 102 17.86 12.61 -5.83
CA LEU A 102 16.61 12.62 -5.08
C LEU A 102 15.62 11.57 -5.63
N GLY A 103 15.65 11.29 -6.94
CA GLY A 103 14.88 10.23 -7.56
C GLY A 103 15.22 8.84 -7.00
N VAL A 104 16.49 8.55 -6.71
CA VAL A 104 16.89 7.31 -6.03
C VAL A 104 16.25 7.23 -4.65
N LEU A 105 16.37 8.30 -3.85
CA LEU A 105 15.82 8.33 -2.49
C LEU A 105 14.31 8.07 -2.50
N PHE A 106 13.56 8.80 -3.31
CA PHE A 106 12.11 8.66 -3.40
C PHE A 106 11.67 7.35 -4.05
N GLY A 107 12.43 6.83 -5.02
CA GLY A 107 12.20 5.52 -5.62
C GLY A 107 12.33 4.38 -4.61
N VAL A 108 13.38 4.42 -3.79
CA VAL A 108 13.59 3.46 -2.69
C VAL A 108 12.49 3.61 -1.63
N LEU A 109 12.18 4.84 -1.22
CA LEU A 109 11.14 5.13 -0.21
C LEU A 109 9.76 4.61 -0.64
N LYS A 110 9.37 4.89 -1.88
CA LYS A 110 8.12 4.38 -2.47
C LYS A 110 8.08 2.85 -2.48
N THR A 111 9.16 2.22 -2.92
CA THR A 111 9.21 0.76 -3.02
C THR A 111 9.24 0.12 -1.64
N ALA A 112 9.95 0.69 -0.66
CA ALA A 112 9.90 0.27 0.73
C ALA A 112 8.47 0.36 1.30
N PHE A 113 7.73 1.42 0.95
CA PHE A 113 6.34 1.57 1.35
C PHE A 113 5.44 0.51 0.72
N ILE A 114 5.60 0.22 -0.59
CA ILE A 114 4.85 -0.84 -1.28
C ILE A 114 5.15 -2.21 -0.65
N LEU A 115 6.42 -2.53 -0.42
CA LEU A 115 6.84 -3.78 0.22
C LEU A 115 6.27 -3.90 1.64
N SER A 116 6.24 -2.79 2.39
CA SER A 116 5.63 -2.73 3.71
C SER A 116 4.11 -3.03 3.67
N VAL A 117 3.39 -2.49 2.69
CA VAL A 117 1.97 -2.81 2.49
C VAL A 117 1.78 -4.28 2.12
N ILE A 118 2.63 -4.83 1.27
CA ILE A 118 2.59 -6.26 0.92
C ILE A 118 2.85 -7.14 2.14
N ILE A 119 3.86 -6.81 2.95
CA ILE A 119 4.15 -7.51 4.22
C ILE A 119 2.94 -7.43 5.16
N LEU A 120 2.30 -6.28 5.25
CA LEU A 120 1.10 -6.10 6.06
C LEU A 120 -0.02 -7.05 5.62
N VAL A 121 -0.27 -7.14 4.32
CA VAL A 121 -1.27 -8.06 3.73
C VAL A 121 -0.89 -9.50 4.02
N ILE A 122 0.38 -9.88 3.82
CA ILE A 122 0.87 -11.23 4.11
C ILE A 122 0.65 -11.57 5.59
N ASN A 123 1.00 -10.67 6.51
CA ASN A 123 0.81 -10.88 7.95
C ASN A 123 -0.67 -11.08 8.32
N THR A 124 -1.59 -10.45 7.58
CA THR A 124 -3.04 -10.61 7.80
C THR A 124 -3.53 -11.98 7.37
N ILE A 125 -2.96 -12.53 6.29
CA ILE A 125 -3.36 -13.82 5.70
C ILE A 125 -2.59 -14.98 6.33
N GLN A 126 -1.44 -14.73 6.94
CA GLN A 126 -0.56 -15.73 7.57
C GLN A 126 -1.27 -16.70 8.52
N PRO A 127 -2.24 -16.30 9.37
CA PRO A 127 -2.97 -17.23 10.24
C PRO A 127 -3.77 -18.28 9.47
N TYR A 128 -4.20 -17.98 8.26
CA TYR A 128 -5.00 -18.85 7.40
C TYR A 128 -4.13 -19.68 6.45
N PHE A 129 -3.05 -19.09 5.95
CA PHE A 129 -2.13 -19.70 5.00
C PHE A 129 -0.71 -19.45 5.50
N ARG A 130 0.00 -20.51 5.91
CA ARG A 130 1.41 -20.43 6.33
C ARG A 130 2.32 -20.15 5.13
N ILE A 131 2.30 -18.92 4.64
CA ILE A 131 3.05 -18.49 3.44
C ILE A 131 4.55 -18.38 3.75
N LEU A 132 4.89 -17.89 4.94
CA LEU A 132 6.27 -17.67 5.36
C LEU A 132 6.55 -18.47 6.65
N SER A 133 7.74 -19.08 6.72
CA SER A 133 8.19 -19.73 7.93
C SER A 133 8.56 -18.71 9.01
N GLU A 134 8.13 -18.92 10.25
CA GLU A 134 8.47 -18.05 11.39
C GLU A 134 9.99 -17.92 11.58
N GLN A 135 10.73 -18.99 11.27
CA GLN A 135 12.19 -19.00 11.34
C GLN A 135 12.84 -18.05 10.33
N GLU A 136 12.30 -17.98 9.12
CA GLU A 136 12.77 -17.07 8.07
C GLU A 136 12.45 -15.61 8.41
N ILE A 137 11.27 -15.34 8.95
CA ILE A 137 10.88 -14.02 9.44
C ILE A 137 11.80 -13.57 10.57
N ALA A 138 12.09 -14.45 11.53
CA ALA A 138 12.97 -14.14 12.66
C ALA A 138 14.43 -13.88 12.24
N ARG A 139 14.90 -14.54 11.18
CA ARG A 139 16.25 -14.36 10.61
C ARG A 139 16.38 -13.14 9.71
N SER A 140 15.28 -12.58 9.22
CA SER A 140 15.30 -11.42 8.34
C SER A 140 15.53 -10.13 9.13
N LYS A 141 16.54 -9.37 8.75
CA LYS A 141 16.87 -8.07 9.34
C LYS A 141 16.00 -6.95 8.76
N MET A 142 15.56 -7.10 7.50
CA MET A 142 14.81 -6.08 6.79
C MET A 142 13.28 -6.22 6.97
N TYR A 143 12.79 -7.40 7.32
CA TYR A 143 11.35 -7.66 7.49
C TYR A 143 10.72 -6.79 8.58
N LYS A 144 11.33 -6.77 9.78
CA LYS A 144 10.81 -6.00 10.93
C LYS A 144 10.68 -4.50 10.63
N PRO A 145 11.74 -3.77 10.18
CA PRO A 145 11.62 -2.36 9.89
C PRO A 145 10.61 -2.08 8.77
N LEU A 146 10.56 -2.93 7.73
CA LEU A 146 9.59 -2.77 6.66
C LEU A 146 8.16 -3.06 7.11
N SER A 147 7.91 -4.03 7.99
CA SER A 147 6.56 -4.35 8.46
C SER A 147 5.90 -3.21 9.25
N VAL A 148 6.68 -2.33 9.85
CA VAL A 148 6.19 -1.19 10.65
C VAL A 148 6.07 0.09 9.81
N PHE A 149 6.73 0.17 8.66
CA PHE A 149 6.84 1.40 7.89
C PHE A 149 5.50 1.92 7.35
N ALA A 150 4.72 1.10 6.66
CA ALA A 150 3.42 1.52 6.13
C ALA A 150 2.38 1.81 7.24
N PRO A 151 2.25 0.99 8.30
CA PRO A 151 1.40 1.32 9.44
C PRO A 151 1.76 2.64 10.14
N ALA A 152 3.06 2.98 10.21
CA ALA A 152 3.52 4.23 10.82
C ALA A 152 3.14 5.46 9.96
N VAL A 153 3.20 5.33 8.64
CA VAL A 153 2.85 6.41 7.68
C VAL A 153 1.33 6.54 7.53
N LEU A 154 0.61 5.42 7.56
CA LEU A 154 -0.84 5.38 7.37
C LEU A 154 -1.53 4.63 8.52
N PRO A 155 -1.79 5.28 9.65
CA PRO A 155 -2.54 4.66 10.76
C PRO A 155 -3.93 4.14 10.34
N VAL A 156 -4.48 4.65 9.25
CA VAL A 156 -5.74 4.17 8.67
C VAL A 156 -5.66 2.72 8.21
N LEU A 157 -4.48 2.23 7.82
CA LEU A 157 -4.28 0.84 7.43
C LEU A 157 -4.41 -0.12 8.62
N THR A 158 -4.01 0.30 9.80
CA THR A 158 -4.14 -0.51 11.02
C THR A 158 -5.58 -0.52 11.54
N LYS A 159 -6.29 0.59 11.41
CA LYS A 159 -7.73 0.67 11.75
C LYS A 159 -8.61 -0.08 10.76
N GLY A 160 -8.20 -0.21 9.50
CA GLY A 160 -8.90 -0.98 8.46
C GLY A 160 -8.92 -2.50 8.68
N TYR A 161 -8.05 -3.03 9.55
CA TYR A 161 -8.14 -4.44 10.00
C TYR A 161 -9.46 -4.77 10.69
N PHE A 162 -10.16 -3.77 11.22
CA PHE A 162 -11.49 -3.95 11.79
C PHE A 162 -12.55 -4.37 10.77
N ILE A 163 -12.33 -4.11 9.48
CA ILE A 163 -13.29 -4.45 8.41
C ILE A 163 -13.19 -5.93 8.02
N LEU A 164 -12.03 -6.57 8.26
CA LEU A 164 -11.77 -7.97 7.94
C LEU A 164 -11.83 -8.91 9.15
N LYS A 165 -11.97 -8.37 10.36
CA LYS A 165 -12.22 -9.17 11.55
C LYS A 165 -13.72 -9.47 11.61
N PRO A 166 -14.16 -10.73 11.48
CA PRO A 166 -15.55 -11.07 11.78
C PRO A 166 -15.85 -10.60 13.20
N ASP A 167 -16.94 -9.88 13.35
CA ASP A 167 -17.38 -9.35 14.62
C ASP A 167 -17.58 -10.52 15.61
N SER A 168 -16.57 -10.77 16.44
CA SER A 168 -16.63 -11.81 17.48
C SER A 168 -17.53 -11.39 18.66
N THR A 169 -18.19 -10.22 18.55
CA THR A 169 -19.11 -9.74 19.57
C THR A 169 -20.54 -10.22 19.40
N ASN A 170 -20.87 -10.93 18.31
CA ASN A 170 -22.19 -11.53 18.07
C ASN A 170 -22.17 -13.06 18.20
N VAL A 171 -21.39 -13.62 19.11
CA VAL A 171 -21.68 -14.96 19.61
C VAL A 171 -22.81 -14.76 20.64
N PRO A 172 -24.04 -15.23 20.40
CA PRO A 172 -25.06 -15.19 21.41
C PRO A 172 -24.54 -16.02 22.60
N GLU A 173 -24.31 -15.34 23.71
CA GLU A 173 -24.00 -15.95 24.99
C GLU A 173 -25.16 -16.91 25.31
N ASN A 174 -24.92 -18.18 25.09
CA ASN A 174 -25.87 -19.25 25.39
C ASN A 174 -25.99 -19.33 26.91
N LYS A 175 -26.88 -18.49 27.47
CA LYS A 175 -27.20 -18.49 28.87
C LYS A 175 -27.92 -19.82 29.15
N PRO A 176 -27.43 -20.69 30.03
CA PRO A 176 -28.16 -21.88 30.38
C PRO A 176 -29.49 -21.52 31.03
N ALA A 177 -30.54 -22.09 30.48
CA ALA A 177 -31.91 -21.94 31.03
C ALA A 177 -31.97 -22.57 32.46
N PRO A 178 -32.83 -21.98 33.35
CA PRO A 178 -32.98 -22.37 34.72
C PRO A 178 -33.51 -23.79 34.89
#